data_95c5d6c28a6a5804ee4f6db7b041221e
#
_entry.id   95c5d6c28a6a5804ee4f6db7b041221e
#
_cell.length_a   1.000
_cell.length_b   1.000
_cell.length_c   1.000
_cell.angle_alpha   90.00
_cell.angle_beta   90.00
_cell.angle_gamma   90.00
#
_symmetry.space_group_name_H-M   'P 1'
#
loop_
_entity.id
_entity.type
_entity.pdbx_description
1 polymer ?
#
loop_
_entity_poly.entity_id
_entity_poly.type
_entity_poly.pdbx_seq_one_letter_code
_entity_poly.pdbx_strand_id
1 'polypeptide(L)'
;MPGTRVVRPIVRSFSARFSKEAARHVRAGGHAVLWEKPNVALLVLPLPDDEDDKDLSYWSILDLGKKRYTTEKTGPFKDLATTRVPRDCNEIVRHRAERDSVFPGPTRTVTFDCLACGACCKDNAVILFDEDVERFEEAGRGDLAKRPWALRKDGKLVLKLTRDKRCFHLAGDNKCGIYAIRPDACSTFPVGSECCLYAREEELGVVDGERPARIISSSPAKTAS
;
A
#
# COMPACT_ATOMS: atom_id res chain seq x y z
N MET A 1 7.81 -20.69 -7.43
CA MET A 1 6.38 -20.45 -7.69
C MET A 1 6.26 -19.22 -8.58
N PRO A 2 5.32 -19.17 -9.53
CA PRO A 2 5.09 -17.93 -10.26
C PRO A 2 4.69 -16.82 -9.28
N GLY A 3 5.19 -15.62 -9.50
CA GLY A 3 4.86 -14.47 -8.67
C GLY A 3 3.36 -14.13 -8.70
N THR A 4 2.88 -13.41 -7.69
CA THR A 4 1.49 -12.96 -7.63
C THR A 4 1.26 -11.86 -8.65
N ARG A 5 0.37 -12.10 -9.61
CA ARG A 5 -0.03 -11.11 -10.61
C ARG A 5 -1.17 -10.27 -10.07
N VAL A 6 -0.99 -8.97 -10.06
CA VAL A 6 -1.97 -8.01 -9.53
C VAL A 6 -2.27 -6.95 -10.58
N VAL A 7 -3.54 -6.66 -10.78
CA VAL A 7 -3.99 -5.48 -11.53
C VAL A 7 -4.02 -4.31 -10.55
N ARG A 8 -3.12 -3.36 -10.73
CA ARG A 8 -2.99 -2.22 -9.85
C ARG A 8 -3.65 -0.99 -10.46
N PRO A 9 -4.50 -0.25 -9.72
CA PRO A 9 -4.99 1.06 -10.13
C PRO A 9 -3.84 2.05 -10.31
N ILE A 10 -3.95 2.91 -11.29
CA ILE A 10 -3.07 4.05 -11.48
C ILE A 10 -3.67 5.26 -10.78
N VAL A 11 -2.88 5.89 -9.92
CA VAL A 11 -3.29 7.08 -9.18
C VAL A 11 -3.02 8.32 -10.02
N ARG A 12 -4.04 9.16 -10.26
CA ARG A 12 -3.89 10.43 -10.98
C ARG A 12 -4.36 11.61 -10.19
N SER A 13 -3.61 12.69 -10.26
CA SER A 13 -3.97 13.99 -9.70
C SER A 13 -4.83 14.78 -10.67
N PHE A 14 -5.90 15.38 -10.15
CA PHE A 14 -6.79 16.28 -10.88
C PHE A 14 -7.02 17.56 -10.07
N SER A 15 -7.19 18.68 -10.73
CA SER A 15 -7.78 19.86 -10.07
C SER A 15 -9.31 19.71 -9.99
N ALA A 16 -9.95 20.41 -9.06
CA ALA A 16 -11.38 20.28 -8.79
C ALA A 16 -12.28 20.51 -10.02
N ARG A 17 -11.85 21.34 -10.95
CA ARG A 17 -12.58 21.61 -12.21
C ARG A 17 -12.68 20.40 -13.15
N PHE A 18 -11.81 19.38 -12.96
CA PHE A 18 -11.76 18.17 -13.79
C PHE A 18 -12.42 16.96 -13.08
N SER A 19 -13.45 17.21 -12.29
CA SER A 19 -14.16 16.16 -11.54
C SER A 19 -14.79 15.07 -12.41
N LYS A 20 -15.25 15.43 -13.63
CA LYS A 20 -15.82 14.46 -14.58
C LYS A 20 -14.75 13.53 -15.15
N GLU A 21 -13.58 14.04 -15.46
CA GLU A 21 -12.42 13.28 -15.94
C GLU A 21 -11.89 12.39 -14.85
N ALA A 22 -11.80 12.89 -13.63
CA ALA A 22 -11.43 12.09 -12.44
C ALA A 22 -12.39 10.92 -12.25
N ALA A 23 -13.70 11.17 -12.28
CA ALA A 23 -14.71 10.13 -12.16
C ALA A 23 -14.63 9.09 -13.29
N ARG A 24 -14.35 9.51 -14.53
CA ARG A 24 -14.17 8.60 -15.66
C ARG A 24 -12.94 7.71 -15.45
N HIS A 25 -11.84 8.27 -14.96
CA HIS A 25 -10.62 7.52 -14.65
C HIS A 25 -10.88 6.46 -13.58
N VAL A 26 -11.62 6.82 -12.52
CA VAL A 26 -11.94 5.88 -11.44
C VAL A 26 -12.86 4.76 -11.92
N ARG A 27 -13.91 5.08 -12.72
CA ARG A 27 -14.79 4.05 -13.29
C ARG A 27 -14.09 3.11 -14.27
N ALA A 28 -12.98 3.53 -14.82
CA ALA A 28 -12.10 2.67 -15.63
C ALA A 28 -11.10 1.84 -14.82
N GLY A 29 -11.22 1.83 -13.49
CA GLY A 29 -10.40 1.03 -12.56
C GLY A 29 -9.21 1.77 -11.95
N GLY A 30 -9.03 3.06 -12.23
CA GLY A 30 -7.99 3.89 -11.61
C GLY A 30 -8.41 4.48 -10.28
N HIS A 31 -7.51 5.22 -9.64
CA HIS A 31 -7.79 6.05 -8.48
C HIS A 31 -7.53 7.52 -8.81
N ALA A 32 -8.31 8.42 -8.23
CA ALA A 32 -8.13 9.85 -8.44
C ALA A 32 -7.88 10.59 -7.14
N VAL A 33 -6.97 11.56 -7.19
CA VAL A 33 -6.74 12.55 -6.14
C VAL A 33 -7.20 13.89 -6.68
N LEU A 34 -8.24 14.44 -6.09
CA LEU A 34 -8.82 15.73 -6.50
C LEU A 34 -8.32 16.81 -5.54
N TRP A 35 -7.56 17.75 -6.05
CA TRP A 35 -7.07 18.88 -5.26
C TRP A 35 -8.08 20.02 -5.29
N GLU A 36 -8.79 20.19 -4.16
CA GLU A 36 -9.72 21.30 -3.96
C GLU A 36 -8.97 22.61 -3.66
N LYS A 37 -7.88 22.50 -2.92
CA LYS A 37 -6.92 23.55 -2.55
C LYS A 37 -5.51 22.94 -2.49
N PRO A 38 -4.43 23.73 -2.43
CA PRO A 38 -3.07 23.23 -2.40
C PRO A 38 -2.80 22.12 -1.36
N ASN A 39 -3.50 22.17 -0.22
CA ASN A 39 -3.33 21.22 0.89
C ASN A 39 -4.63 20.51 1.28
N VAL A 40 -5.61 20.44 0.39
CA VAL A 40 -6.88 19.76 0.62
C VAL A 40 -7.13 18.83 -0.54
N ALA A 41 -6.87 17.56 -0.30
CA ALA A 41 -7.06 16.49 -1.27
C ALA A 41 -8.28 15.63 -0.92
N LEU A 42 -9.07 15.31 -1.93
CA LEU A 42 -10.12 14.32 -1.88
C LEU A 42 -9.67 13.11 -2.68
N LEU A 43 -9.58 11.97 -2.04
CA LEU A 43 -9.33 10.71 -2.70
C LEU A 43 -10.65 10.14 -3.20
N VAL A 44 -10.68 9.72 -4.46
CA VAL A 44 -11.86 9.14 -5.12
C VAL A 44 -11.48 7.74 -5.60
N LEU A 45 -12.27 6.75 -5.19
CA LEU A 45 -12.03 5.33 -5.40
C LEU A 45 -13.28 4.65 -5.94
N PRO A 46 -13.17 3.47 -6.58
CA PRO A 46 -14.31 2.58 -6.75
C PRO A 46 -14.93 2.24 -5.38
N LEU A 47 -16.22 1.94 -5.34
CA LEU A 47 -16.81 1.36 -4.14
C LEU A 47 -16.13 0.02 -3.87
N PRO A 48 -15.70 -0.23 -2.65
CA PRO A 48 -15.24 -1.55 -2.26
C PRO A 48 -16.33 -2.60 -2.44
N ASP A 49 -15.97 -3.76 -2.97
CA ASP A 49 -16.90 -4.85 -3.19
C ASP A 49 -17.32 -5.51 -1.87
N ASP A 50 -16.47 -5.46 -0.84
CA ASP A 50 -16.71 -6.00 0.50
C ASP A 50 -16.39 -4.98 1.58
N GLU A 51 -17.16 -5.02 2.69
CA GLU A 51 -16.94 -4.12 3.82
C GLU A 51 -15.61 -4.37 4.53
N ASP A 52 -15.13 -5.58 4.56
CA ASP A 52 -13.91 -5.98 5.26
C ASP A 52 -12.64 -5.67 4.45
N ASP A 53 -12.73 -5.60 3.12
CA ASP A 53 -11.59 -5.27 2.25
C ASP A 53 -11.34 -3.77 2.04
N LYS A 54 -12.18 -2.94 2.60
CA LYS A 54 -12.22 -1.49 2.36
C LYS A 54 -10.92 -0.76 2.55
N ASP A 55 -10.09 -1.34 3.38
CA ASP A 55 -9.10 -0.56 4.05
C ASP A 55 -7.71 -0.96 3.81
N LEU A 56 -7.55 -2.21 3.51
CA LEU A 56 -6.24 -2.83 3.53
C LEU A 56 -5.57 -2.72 2.17
N SER A 57 -6.35 -2.51 1.10
CA SER A 57 -5.83 -2.71 -0.23
C SER A 57 -4.83 -1.65 -0.68
N TYR A 58 -5.24 -0.40 -0.85
CA TYR A 58 -4.36 0.56 -1.54
C TYR A 58 -3.88 1.71 -0.67
N TRP A 59 -4.68 2.12 0.31
CA TRP A 59 -4.44 3.33 1.08
C TRP A 59 -4.30 3.09 2.58
N SER A 60 -3.96 1.87 2.97
CA SER A 60 -3.79 1.48 4.38
C SER A 60 -2.70 2.29 5.09
N ILE A 61 -1.65 2.72 4.37
CA ILE A 61 -0.63 3.60 4.95
C ILE A 61 -1.17 4.96 5.39
N LEU A 62 -2.32 5.36 4.89
CA LEU A 62 -3.00 6.58 5.29
C LEU A 62 -3.95 6.35 6.48
N ASP A 63 -3.84 5.19 7.14
CA ASP A 63 -4.77 4.74 8.17
C ASP A 63 -6.24 4.87 7.73
N LEU A 64 -6.46 4.60 6.45
CA LEU A 64 -7.76 4.62 5.90
C LEU A 64 -8.61 3.47 6.45
N GLY A 65 -8.12 2.42 7.15
CA GLY A 65 -8.81 1.31 7.79
C GLY A 65 -9.87 1.69 8.80
N LYS A 66 -9.67 2.75 9.49
CA LYS A 66 -10.72 3.31 10.37
C LYS A 66 -11.77 4.14 9.64
N LYS A 67 -11.81 4.07 8.34
CA LYS A 67 -12.31 4.95 7.46
C LYS A 67 -13.55 5.02 7.15
N ARG A 68 -13.67 6.06 7.08
CA ARG A 68 -14.92 6.65 6.78
C ARG A 68 -14.76 7.21 5.38
N TYR A 69 -15.26 6.55 4.44
CA TYR A 69 -15.52 7.11 3.15
C TYR A 69 -17.00 7.45 3.04
N THR A 70 -17.29 8.39 2.16
CA THR A 70 -18.66 8.71 1.77
C THR A 70 -18.94 8.04 0.44
N THR A 71 -20.05 7.30 0.33
CA THR A 71 -20.59 6.89 -0.96
C THR A 71 -21.34 8.08 -1.55
N GLU A 72 -20.86 8.60 -2.66
CA GLU A 72 -21.48 9.74 -3.32
C GLU A 72 -22.78 9.34 -4.00
N LYS A 73 -23.87 10.04 -3.67
CA LYS A 73 -25.20 9.71 -4.19
C LYS A 73 -25.58 10.54 -5.45
N THR A 74 -24.83 11.60 -5.69
CA THR A 74 -25.12 12.55 -6.78
C THR A 74 -23.84 13.12 -7.37
N GLY A 75 -23.97 13.91 -8.43
CA GLY A 75 -22.84 14.60 -9.03
C GLY A 75 -21.88 13.71 -9.82
N PRO A 76 -20.69 14.23 -10.17
CA PRO A 76 -19.73 13.49 -10.99
C PRO A 76 -19.26 12.18 -10.38
N PHE A 77 -19.19 12.10 -9.05
CA PHE A 77 -18.71 10.96 -8.30
C PHE A 77 -19.82 10.00 -7.83
N LYS A 78 -21.04 10.17 -8.35
CA LYS A 78 -22.15 9.25 -8.01
C LYS A 78 -21.69 7.80 -8.11
N ASP A 79 -22.03 7.01 -7.08
CA ASP A 79 -21.69 5.59 -6.91
C ASP A 79 -20.17 5.31 -6.82
N LEU A 80 -19.40 6.29 -6.37
CA LEU A 80 -17.98 6.17 -6.04
C LEU A 80 -17.78 6.47 -4.56
N ALA A 81 -16.69 5.94 -4.00
CA ALA A 81 -16.23 6.24 -2.65
C ALA A 81 -15.35 7.49 -2.66
N THR A 82 -15.58 8.39 -1.71
CA THR A 82 -14.72 9.58 -1.50
C THR A 82 -14.26 9.66 -0.06
N THR A 83 -13.03 10.10 0.16
CA THR A 83 -12.50 10.38 1.50
C THR A 83 -11.48 11.51 1.45
N ARG A 84 -11.46 12.35 2.49
CA ARG A 84 -10.45 13.41 2.61
C ARG A 84 -9.13 12.84 3.09
N VAL A 85 -8.07 13.23 2.40
CA VAL A 85 -6.71 12.88 2.77
C VAL A 85 -6.29 13.73 3.99
N PRO A 86 -5.77 13.11 5.08
CA PRO A 86 -5.16 13.86 6.18
C PRO A 86 -4.02 14.75 5.67
N ARG A 87 -3.84 15.93 6.29
CA ARG A 87 -2.84 16.92 5.81
C ARG A 87 -1.42 16.41 5.80
N ASP A 88 -1.05 15.65 6.80
CA ASP A 88 0.26 15.02 6.94
C ASP A 88 0.54 13.91 5.92
N CYS A 89 -0.53 13.38 5.30
CA CYS A 89 -0.44 12.39 4.25
C CYS A 89 -0.43 12.97 2.82
N ASN A 90 -0.60 14.28 2.65
CA ASN A 90 -0.68 14.90 1.32
C ASN A 90 0.55 14.64 0.45
N GLU A 91 1.74 14.67 1.04
CA GLU A 91 2.99 14.43 0.29
C GLU A 91 3.11 12.98 -0.19
N ILE A 92 2.67 12.02 0.63
CA ILE A 92 2.63 10.60 0.26
C ILE A 92 1.73 10.41 -0.96
N VAL A 93 0.53 10.99 -0.92
CA VAL A 93 -0.45 10.91 -2.01
C VAL A 93 0.05 11.59 -3.28
N ARG A 94 0.66 12.76 -3.16
CA ARG A 94 1.27 13.50 -4.26
C ARG A 94 2.38 12.69 -4.92
N HIS A 95 3.29 12.19 -4.12
CA HIS A 95 4.41 11.36 -4.56
C HIS A 95 3.93 10.13 -5.33
N ARG A 96 2.88 9.46 -4.83
CA ARG A 96 2.30 8.32 -5.52
C ARG A 96 1.68 8.67 -6.86
N ALA A 97 0.92 9.76 -6.93
CA ALA A 97 0.33 10.23 -8.19
C ALA A 97 1.39 10.69 -9.21
N GLU A 98 2.49 11.30 -8.74
CA GLU A 98 3.62 11.65 -9.59
C GLU A 98 4.31 10.42 -10.18
N ARG A 99 4.54 9.39 -9.38
CA ARG A 99 5.14 8.12 -9.82
C ARG A 99 4.26 7.39 -10.84
N ASP A 100 2.96 7.42 -10.61
CA ASP A 100 2.00 6.76 -11.49
C ASP A 100 1.75 7.55 -12.80
N SER A 101 2.18 8.82 -12.87
CA SER A 101 1.93 9.70 -14.02
C SER A 101 2.51 9.19 -15.34
N VAL A 102 3.53 8.34 -15.29
CA VAL A 102 4.17 7.73 -16.47
C VAL A 102 3.33 6.66 -17.16
N PHE A 103 2.33 6.11 -16.45
CA PHE A 103 1.49 5.06 -17.01
C PHE A 103 0.29 5.66 -17.76
N PRO A 104 0.03 5.26 -19.01
CA PRO A 104 -1.00 5.90 -19.83
C PRO A 104 -2.43 5.50 -19.45
N GLY A 105 -2.62 4.26 -18.94
CA GLY A 105 -3.95 3.69 -18.64
C GLY A 105 -4.45 4.00 -17.23
N PRO A 106 -5.68 3.58 -16.91
CA PRO A 106 -6.21 3.65 -15.55
C PRO A 106 -5.67 2.54 -14.64
N THR A 107 -5.17 1.45 -15.22
CA THR A 107 -4.61 0.30 -14.49
C THR A 107 -3.35 -0.19 -15.14
N ARG A 108 -2.55 -0.94 -14.37
CA ARG A 108 -1.44 -1.75 -14.91
C ARG A 108 -1.40 -3.10 -14.21
N THR A 109 -0.84 -4.10 -14.89
CA THR A 109 -0.55 -5.40 -14.29
C THR A 109 0.90 -5.45 -13.83
N VAL A 110 1.10 -5.87 -12.58
CA VAL A 110 2.43 -6.05 -11.99
C VAL A 110 2.52 -7.44 -11.41
N THR A 111 3.69 -8.05 -11.49
CA THR A 111 3.97 -9.34 -10.84
C THR A 111 4.86 -9.11 -9.63
N PHE A 112 4.42 -9.57 -8.47
CA PHE A 112 5.16 -9.49 -7.23
C PHE A 112 5.63 -10.89 -6.81
N ASP A 113 6.91 -11.03 -6.56
CA ASP A 113 7.45 -12.24 -5.92
C ASP A 113 7.61 -11.97 -4.42
N CYS A 114 6.54 -12.27 -3.66
CA CYS A 114 6.53 -12.07 -2.22
C CYS A 114 7.54 -12.96 -1.48
N LEU A 115 7.89 -14.14 -2.06
CA LEU A 115 8.89 -15.03 -1.46
C LEU A 115 10.29 -14.45 -1.50
N ALA A 116 10.63 -13.74 -2.57
CA ALA A 116 11.94 -13.12 -2.71
C ALA A 116 11.99 -11.67 -2.20
N CYS A 117 10.82 -11.05 -2.01
CA CYS A 117 10.73 -9.63 -1.67
C CYS A 117 11.05 -9.36 -0.19
N GLY A 118 10.28 -9.93 0.74
CA GLY A 118 10.45 -9.76 2.18
C GLY A 118 10.29 -8.33 2.72
N ALA A 119 9.93 -7.34 1.93
CA ALA A 119 9.86 -5.94 2.35
C ALA A 119 8.87 -5.73 3.51
N CYS A 120 7.65 -6.23 3.39
CA CYS A 120 6.63 -6.12 4.44
C CYS A 120 6.93 -6.95 5.70
N CYS A 121 7.99 -7.78 5.69
CA CYS A 121 8.47 -8.51 6.86
C CYS A 121 9.47 -7.70 7.70
N LYS A 122 9.70 -6.45 7.33
CA LYS A 122 10.55 -5.52 8.06
C LYS A 122 9.67 -4.45 8.71
N ASP A 123 10.07 -4.01 9.90
CA ASP A 123 9.39 -3.02 10.74
C ASP A 123 7.87 -3.29 10.97
N ASN A 124 7.45 -4.54 10.85
CA ASN A 124 6.06 -4.93 11.01
C ASN A 124 5.91 -5.93 12.17
N ALA A 125 5.32 -5.47 13.27
CA ALA A 125 5.03 -6.31 14.45
C ALA A 125 3.73 -7.09 14.21
N VAL A 126 3.84 -8.27 13.63
CA VAL A 126 2.70 -9.15 13.33
C VAL A 126 2.09 -9.68 14.63
N ILE A 127 0.82 -9.35 14.86
CA ILE A 127 0.01 -9.89 15.96
C ILE A 127 -0.41 -11.30 15.57
N LEU A 128 -0.28 -12.22 16.52
CA LEU A 128 -0.79 -13.58 16.40
C LEU A 128 -2.15 -13.68 17.11
N PHE A 129 -3.12 -14.18 16.41
CA PHE A 129 -4.44 -14.54 16.94
C PHE A 129 -4.50 -16.02 17.30
N ASP A 130 -5.58 -16.46 17.93
CA ASP A 130 -5.70 -17.84 18.38
C ASP A 130 -5.68 -18.82 17.21
N GLU A 131 -6.26 -18.46 16.09
CA GLU A 131 -6.27 -19.22 14.83
C GLU A 131 -4.85 -19.42 14.26
N ASP A 132 -3.98 -18.42 14.42
CA ASP A 132 -2.58 -18.54 14.02
C ASP A 132 -1.82 -19.53 14.91
N VAL A 133 -2.11 -19.51 16.20
CA VAL A 133 -1.51 -20.44 17.18
C VAL A 133 -1.98 -21.87 16.91
N GLU A 134 -3.26 -22.09 16.69
CA GLU A 134 -3.84 -23.37 16.31
C GLU A 134 -3.18 -23.92 15.03
N ARG A 135 -3.03 -23.10 14.00
CA ARG A 135 -2.34 -23.48 12.76
C ARG A 135 -0.87 -23.88 13.00
N PHE A 136 -0.19 -23.23 13.90
CA PHE A 136 1.18 -23.63 14.27
C PHE A 136 1.20 -24.97 14.98
N GLU A 137 0.24 -25.24 15.88
CA GLU A 137 0.12 -26.51 16.59
C GLU A 137 -0.21 -27.66 15.64
N GLU A 138 -1.18 -27.48 14.75
CA GLU A 138 -1.54 -28.45 13.70
C GLU A 138 -0.36 -28.78 12.77
N ALA A 139 0.50 -27.81 12.49
CA ALA A 139 1.72 -28.02 11.72
C ALA A 139 2.88 -28.62 12.53
N GLY A 140 2.65 -28.99 13.80
CA GLY A 140 3.68 -29.48 14.71
C GLY A 140 4.71 -28.42 15.12
N ARG A 141 4.37 -27.14 14.98
CA ARG A 141 5.22 -25.99 15.24
C ARG A 141 4.64 -25.04 16.30
N GLY A 142 3.98 -25.57 17.31
CA GLY A 142 3.50 -24.78 18.46
C GLY A 142 4.58 -24.01 19.22
N ASP A 143 5.86 -24.32 18.96
CA ASP A 143 7.02 -23.55 19.44
C ASP A 143 7.01 -22.11 18.91
N LEU A 144 6.44 -21.85 17.73
CA LEU A 144 6.43 -20.55 17.06
C LEU A 144 5.59 -19.48 17.82
N ALA A 145 4.64 -19.93 18.64
CA ALA A 145 3.87 -19.04 19.51
C ALA A 145 4.58 -18.72 20.85
N LYS A 146 5.81 -19.19 21.03
CA LYS A 146 6.58 -19.07 22.27
C LYS A 146 7.93 -18.41 22.02
N ARG A 147 8.64 -18.05 23.10
CA ARG A 147 10.04 -17.64 22.96
C ARG A 147 10.89 -18.78 22.39
N PRO A 148 11.86 -18.51 21.53
CA PRO A 148 12.36 -17.18 21.13
C PRO A 148 11.61 -16.53 19.95
N TRP A 149 10.59 -17.15 19.38
CA TRP A 149 9.94 -16.78 18.11
C TRP A 149 8.87 -15.71 18.25
N ALA A 150 8.14 -15.74 19.38
CA ALA A 150 7.10 -14.79 19.71
C ALA A 150 7.31 -14.23 21.12
N LEU A 151 6.70 -13.07 21.39
CA LEU A 151 6.74 -12.41 22.69
C LEU A 151 5.41 -11.69 22.94
N ARG A 152 5.11 -11.43 24.22
CA ARG A 152 3.98 -10.58 24.58
C ARG A 152 4.43 -9.11 24.62
N LYS A 153 3.71 -8.27 23.90
CA LYS A 153 3.88 -6.82 23.88
C LYS A 153 2.49 -6.17 23.97
N ASP A 154 2.31 -5.28 24.93
CA ASP A 154 1.05 -4.56 25.17
C ASP A 154 -0.18 -5.50 25.28
N GLY A 155 -0.01 -6.62 25.96
CA GLY A 155 -1.03 -7.66 26.13
C GLY A 155 -1.25 -8.57 24.92
N LYS A 156 -0.67 -8.28 23.78
CA LYS A 156 -0.80 -9.05 22.53
C LYS A 156 0.38 -9.99 22.33
N LEU A 157 0.12 -11.15 21.75
CA LEU A 157 1.17 -12.04 21.27
C LEU A 157 1.63 -11.54 19.89
N VAL A 158 2.93 -11.33 19.73
CA VAL A 158 3.48 -10.80 18.46
C VAL A 158 4.70 -11.63 18.03
N LEU A 159 4.89 -11.78 16.74
CA LEU A 159 6.13 -12.35 16.19
C LEU A 159 7.31 -11.44 16.56
N LYS A 160 8.41 -12.08 16.96
CA LYS A 160 9.62 -11.38 17.34
C LYS A 160 10.29 -10.75 16.11
N LEU A 161 10.71 -9.51 16.28
CA LEU A 161 11.63 -8.85 15.36
C LEU A 161 13.07 -8.96 15.86
N THR A 162 14.01 -8.97 14.94
CA THR A 162 15.44 -8.81 15.23
C THR A 162 15.74 -7.38 15.69
N ARG A 163 16.98 -7.11 16.10
CA ARG A 163 17.41 -5.76 16.45
C ARG A 163 17.27 -4.79 15.27
N ASP A 164 17.42 -5.29 14.04
CA ASP A 164 17.30 -4.52 12.79
C ASP A 164 15.86 -4.49 12.28
N LYS A 165 14.89 -4.72 13.17
CA LYS A 165 13.46 -4.70 12.89
C LYS A 165 12.97 -5.69 11.83
N ARG A 166 13.75 -6.69 11.46
CA ARG A 166 13.34 -7.76 10.56
C ARG A 166 12.54 -8.81 11.31
N CYS A 167 11.54 -9.42 10.66
CA CYS A 167 10.89 -10.60 11.21
C CYS A 167 11.94 -11.70 11.48
N PHE A 168 11.85 -12.33 12.64
CA PHE A 168 12.82 -13.36 13.05
C PHE A 168 12.80 -14.61 12.13
N HIS A 169 11.70 -14.80 11.40
CA HIS A 169 11.55 -15.87 10.41
C HIS A 169 12.00 -15.50 9.00
N LEU A 170 12.46 -14.27 8.79
CA LEU A 170 12.98 -13.83 7.50
C LEU A 170 14.45 -14.19 7.38
N ALA A 171 14.78 -15.13 6.50
CA ALA A 171 16.15 -15.54 6.21
C ALA A 171 16.98 -14.43 5.53
N GLY A 172 18.28 -14.63 5.41
CA GLY A 172 19.19 -13.67 4.79
C GLY A 172 18.90 -13.39 3.30
N ASP A 173 18.29 -14.35 2.61
CA ASP A 173 17.86 -14.26 1.21
C ASP A 173 16.42 -13.71 1.07
N ASN A 174 15.88 -13.08 2.11
CA ASN A 174 14.52 -12.54 2.22
C ASN A 174 13.39 -13.59 2.13
N LYS A 175 13.69 -14.88 2.24
CA LYS A 175 12.66 -15.91 2.29
C LYS A 175 12.10 -16.09 3.70
N CYS A 176 10.80 -16.31 3.76
CA CYS A 176 10.12 -16.60 5.02
C CYS A 176 10.24 -18.08 5.37
N GLY A 177 10.88 -18.40 6.50
CA GLY A 177 11.06 -19.79 6.97
C GLY A 177 9.78 -20.48 7.42
N ILE A 178 8.69 -19.73 7.61
CA ILE A 178 7.37 -20.25 7.97
C ILE A 178 6.30 -19.92 6.91
N TYR A 179 6.69 -19.73 5.67
CA TYR A 179 5.81 -19.22 4.63
C TYR A 179 4.51 -20.02 4.45
N ALA A 180 4.59 -21.35 4.57
CA ALA A 180 3.43 -22.23 4.39
C ALA A 180 2.39 -22.10 5.52
N ILE A 181 2.84 -21.73 6.72
CA ILE A 181 2.02 -21.63 7.93
C ILE A 181 2.03 -20.21 8.52
N ARG A 182 2.41 -19.23 7.70
CA ARG A 182 2.50 -17.83 8.15
C ARG A 182 1.18 -17.32 8.72
N PRO A 183 1.22 -16.39 9.68
CA PRO A 183 0.03 -15.78 10.25
C PRO A 183 -0.89 -15.16 9.22
N ASP A 184 -2.17 -15.04 9.54
CA ASP A 184 -3.16 -14.46 8.65
C ASP A 184 -2.82 -13.02 8.26
N ALA A 185 -2.34 -12.21 9.18
CA ALA A 185 -1.86 -10.87 8.88
C ALA A 185 -0.75 -10.83 7.80
N CYS A 186 0.02 -11.92 7.64
CA CYS A 186 1.01 -12.06 6.59
C CYS A 186 0.43 -12.64 5.29
N SER A 187 -0.54 -13.57 5.40
CA SER A 187 -1.13 -14.27 4.25
C SER A 187 -2.13 -13.39 3.51
N THR A 188 -2.87 -12.59 4.24
CA THR A 188 -3.88 -11.65 3.72
C THR A 188 -3.32 -10.25 3.42
N PHE A 189 -2.01 -10.04 3.66
CA PHE A 189 -1.40 -8.74 3.35
C PHE A 189 -1.64 -8.35 1.89
N PRO A 190 -2.21 -7.18 1.62
CA PRO A 190 -2.69 -6.81 0.29
C PRO A 190 -1.54 -6.50 -0.66
N VAL A 191 -1.14 -7.51 -1.43
CA VAL A 191 -0.05 -7.42 -2.41
C VAL A 191 -0.37 -6.38 -3.47
N GLY A 192 0.57 -5.47 -3.73
CA GLY A 192 0.38 -4.36 -4.69
C GLY A 192 -0.39 -3.17 -4.13
N SER A 193 -0.82 -3.22 -2.86
CA SER A 193 -1.39 -2.07 -2.16
C SER A 193 -0.39 -0.93 -2.00
N GLU A 194 -0.87 0.25 -1.62
CA GLU A 194 0.02 1.37 -1.28
C GLU A 194 0.98 1.03 -0.13
N CYS A 195 0.51 0.25 0.84
CA CYS A 195 1.33 -0.25 1.93
C CYS A 195 2.45 -1.18 1.43
N CYS A 196 2.14 -2.07 0.49
CA CYS A 196 3.12 -2.95 -0.15
C CYS A 196 4.17 -2.15 -0.94
N LEU A 197 3.74 -1.18 -1.73
CA LEU A 197 4.64 -0.35 -2.53
C LEU A 197 5.52 0.54 -1.66
N TYR A 198 4.97 1.10 -0.60
CA TYR A 198 5.72 1.89 0.36
C TYR A 198 6.80 1.06 1.05
N ALA A 199 6.46 -0.13 1.55
CA ALA A 199 7.43 -1.02 2.18
C ALA A 199 8.57 -1.41 1.21
N ARG A 200 8.27 -1.65 -0.06
CA ARG A 200 9.29 -1.95 -1.10
C ARG A 200 10.21 -0.77 -1.38
N GLU A 201 9.67 0.44 -1.38
CA GLU A 201 10.48 1.65 -1.56
C GLU A 201 11.40 1.90 -0.38
N GLU A 202 10.88 1.87 0.85
CA GLU A 202 11.64 2.13 2.07
C GLU A 202 12.70 1.06 2.36
N GLU A 203 12.33 -0.21 2.18
CA GLU A 203 13.15 -1.33 2.62
C GLU A 203 14.07 -1.90 1.55
N LEU A 204 13.73 -1.73 0.28
CA LEU A 204 14.48 -2.30 -0.84
C LEU A 204 14.95 -1.24 -1.85
N GLY A 205 14.55 0.02 -1.71
CA GLY A 205 14.79 1.06 -2.70
C GLY A 205 14.10 0.81 -4.04
N VAL A 206 13.10 -0.09 -4.08
CA VAL A 206 12.39 -0.45 -5.32
C VAL A 206 11.25 0.52 -5.56
N VAL A 207 11.43 1.37 -6.58
CA VAL A 207 10.43 2.33 -7.01
C VAL A 207 9.50 1.68 -8.03
N ASP A 208 8.28 1.37 -7.60
CA ASP A 208 7.25 0.77 -8.47
C ASP A 208 6.51 1.85 -9.29
N GLY A 209 7.18 2.45 -10.21
CA GLY A 209 6.81 3.56 -11.06
C GLY A 209 8.00 4.49 -11.23
N GLU A 210 8.09 5.18 -12.34
CA GLU A 210 9.14 6.15 -12.59
C GLU A 210 8.66 7.56 -12.24
N ARG A 211 9.53 8.36 -11.69
CA ARG A 211 9.29 9.81 -11.60
C ARG A 211 9.55 10.40 -12.97
N PRO A 212 8.69 11.30 -13.46
CA PRO A 212 9.05 12.10 -14.64
C PRO A 212 10.40 12.76 -14.37
N ALA A 213 11.35 12.63 -15.30
CA ALA A 213 12.61 13.34 -15.21
C ALA A 213 12.29 14.81 -14.97
N ARG A 214 12.83 15.40 -13.90
CA ARG A 214 12.72 16.86 -13.70
C ARG A 214 13.33 17.47 -14.95
N ILE A 215 12.52 18.15 -15.75
CA ILE A 215 13.03 19.02 -16.80
C ILE A 215 13.75 20.13 -16.03
N ILE A 216 15.05 19.97 -15.90
CA ILE A 216 15.91 21.07 -15.47
C ILE A 216 15.82 22.06 -16.63
N SER A 217 14.92 23.05 -16.52
CA SER A 217 14.94 24.18 -17.42
C SER A 217 16.29 24.84 -17.23
N SER A 218 17.22 24.57 -18.15
CA SER A 218 18.43 25.34 -18.27
C SER A 218 18.00 26.77 -18.61
N SER A 219 17.93 27.61 -17.60
CA SER A 219 17.82 29.06 -17.81
C SER A 219 18.98 29.46 -18.73
N PRO A 220 18.74 30.13 -19.86
CA PRO A 220 19.81 30.60 -20.70
C PRO A 220 20.69 31.55 -19.87
N ALA A 221 21.98 31.26 -19.84
CA ALA A 221 22.95 32.13 -19.23
C ALA A 221 22.78 33.54 -19.82
N LYS A 222 22.51 34.51 -18.95
CA LYS A 222 22.55 35.92 -19.32
C LYS A 222 23.98 36.21 -19.73
N THR A 223 24.23 36.30 -21.01
CA THR A 223 25.45 36.93 -21.53
C THR A 223 25.41 38.41 -21.12
N ALA A 224 26.27 38.73 -20.16
CA ALA A 224 26.58 40.12 -19.85
C ALA A 224 27.40 40.71 -21.02
N SER A 225 26.90 41.75 -21.60
CA SER A 225 27.65 42.66 -22.47
C SER A 225 28.07 43.85 -21.65
#